data_c090d67ca5be3f80a37b88b94d57b82b
#
_entry.id   c090d67ca5be3f80a37b88b94d57b82b
#
_cell.length_a   1.000
_cell.length_b   1.000
_cell.length_c   1.000
_cell.angle_alpha   90.00
_cell.angle_beta   90.00
_cell.angle_gamma   90.00
#
_symmetry.space_group_name_H-M   'P 1'
#
loop_
_entity.id
_entity.type
_entity.pdbx_description
1 polymer ?
#
loop_
_entity_poly.entity_id
_entity_poly.type
_entity_poly.pdbx_seq_one_letter_code
_entity_poly.pdbx_strand_id
1 'polypeptide(L)'
;MDFTLSKEHEMARQLFKEFAENEVKPLAQEVDETETFPRETVEKMAKHGFMGIPVPKEYGGQGCDPLTYIMCVEELSKVCGTTGVIVSAHTSLCIDPIMTFGTEEQKKKYVVPLAKGEKLGAFGLTEPGAGTDAQGCQTKAVLDGDEWVLNGSKCFITNGKVADVYIVIAITSLSLIHISEPTRH
;
A
#
# COMPACT_ATOMS: atom_id res chain seq x y z
N MET A 1 -30.57 5.53 3.42
CA MET A 1 -29.20 5.32 2.92
C MET A 1 -29.33 4.35 1.75
N ASP A 2 -28.87 4.69 0.57
CA ASP A 2 -28.94 3.81 -0.60
C ASP A 2 -27.57 3.13 -0.78
N PHE A 3 -27.55 1.79 -0.84
CA PHE A 3 -26.36 0.97 -1.03
C PHE A 3 -26.31 0.34 -2.43
N THR A 4 -27.14 0.82 -3.35
CA THR A 4 -27.17 0.35 -4.74
C THR A 4 -25.90 0.80 -5.45
N LEU A 5 -25.20 -0.15 -6.07
CA LEU A 5 -24.02 0.15 -6.88
C LEU A 5 -24.43 0.81 -8.20
N SER A 6 -23.61 1.74 -8.66
CA SER A 6 -23.76 2.27 -10.02
C SER A 6 -23.36 1.19 -11.06
N LYS A 7 -23.74 1.41 -12.32
CA LYS A 7 -23.35 0.49 -13.40
C LYS A 7 -21.83 0.39 -13.56
N GLU A 8 -21.12 1.51 -13.35
CA GLU A 8 -19.66 1.53 -13.40
C GLU A 8 -19.05 0.66 -12.28
N HIS A 9 -19.59 0.75 -11.06
CA HIS A 9 -19.18 -0.10 -9.95
C HIS A 9 -19.47 -1.58 -10.20
N GLU A 10 -20.64 -1.90 -10.75
CA GLU A 10 -20.98 -3.30 -11.09
C GLU A 10 -20.03 -3.86 -12.16
N MET A 11 -19.71 -3.07 -13.19
CA MET A 11 -18.75 -3.47 -14.23
C MET A 11 -17.34 -3.63 -13.67
N ALA A 12 -16.88 -2.69 -12.83
CA ALA A 12 -15.58 -2.79 -12.18
C ALA A 12 -15.50 -4.03 -11.28
N ARG A 13 -16.52 -4.29 -10.46
CA ARG A 13 -16.60 -5.49 -9.62
C ARG A 13 -16.52 -6.78 -10.43
N GLN A 14 -17.23 -6.83 -11.55
CA GLN A 14 -17.20 -7.98 -12.43
C GLN A 14 -15.80 -8.21 -13.01
N LEU A 15 -15.11 -7.15 -13.45
CA LEU A 15 -13.72 -7.21 -13.92
C LEU A 15 -12.77 -7.77 -12.84
N PHE A 16 -12.86 -7.26 -11.61
CA PHE A 16 -12.03 -7.72 -10.50
C PHE A 16 -12.30 -9.17 -10.15
N LYS A 17 -13.57 -9.59 -10.16
CA LYS A 17 -13.97 -10.97 -9.92
C LYS A 17 -13.43 -11.91 -11.00
N GLU A 18 -13.58 -11.56 -12.27
CA GLU A 18 -13.08 -12.35 -13.39
C GLU A 18 -11.56 -12.50 -13.34
N PHE A 19 -10.85 -11.41 -13.03
CA PHE A 19 -9.41 -11.45 -12.83
C PHE A 19 -9.03 -12.36 -11.66
N ALA A 20 -9.71 -12.24 -10.52
CA ALA A 20 -9.44 -13.06 -9.34
C ALA A 20 -9.64 -14.55 -9.62
N GLU A 21 -10.74 -14.93 -10.28
CA GLU A 21 -11.04 -16.33 -10.61
C GLU A 21 -10.09 -16.93 -11.67
N ASN A 22 -9.70 -16.13 -12.67
CA ASN A 22 -8.92 -16.64 -13.81
C ASN A 22 -7.40 -16.56 -13.60
N GLU A 23 -6.90 -15.52 -12.94
CA GLU A 23 -5.47 -15.20 -12.83
C GLU A 23 -4.90 -15.43 -11.42
N VAL A 24 -5.73 -15.33 -10.37
CA VAL A 24 -5.27 -15.47 -8.98
C VAL A 24 -5.58 -16.87 -8.43
N LYS A 25 -6.81 -17.34 -8.59
CA LYS A 25 -7.29 -18.59 -8.01
C LYS A 25 -6.44 -19.81 -8.39
N PRO A 26 -6.01 -19.99 -9.65
CA PRO A 26 -5.21 -21.14 -10.04
C PRO A 26 -3.86 -21.23 -9.33
N LEU A 27 -3.33 -20.09 -8.86
CA LEU A 27 -2.02 -19.99 -8.22
C LEU A 27 -2.11 -19.84 -6.68
N ALA A 28 -3.30 -19.61 -6.13
CA ALA A 28 -3.48 -19.25 -4.72
C ALA A 28 -2.94 -20.30 -3.76
N GLN A 29 -3.18 -21.59 -4.02
CA GLN A 29 -2.70 -22.68 -3.18
C GLN A 29 -1.17 -22.79 -3.22
N GLU A 30 -0.57 -22.75 -4.41
CA GLU A 30 0.89 -22.82 -4.57
C GLU A 30 1.59 -21.65 -3.88
N VAL A 31 1.05 -20.43 -4.04
CA VAL A 31 1.58 -19.21 -3.40
C VAL A 31 1.56 -19.33 -1.88
N ASP A 32 0.48 -19.89 -1.31
CA ASP A 32 0.34 -20.11 0.13
C ASP A 32 1.31 -21.18 0.64
N GLU A 33 1.37 -22.35 -0.01
CA GLU A 33 2.23 -23.47 0.39
C GLU A 33 3.73 -23.18 0.26
N THR A 34 4.11 -22.40 -0.77
CA THR A 34 5.53 -22.11 -1.04
C THR A 34 6.01 -20.81 -0.41
N GLU A 35 5.09 -20.00 0.16
CA GLU A 35 5.37 -18.64 0.70
C GLU A 35 6.06 -17.72 -0.34
N THR A 36 5.82 -17.96 -1.62
CA THR A 36 6.42 -17.19 -2.73
C THR A 36 5.61 -15.95 -3.06
N PHE A 37 6.31 -14.87 -3.38
CA PHE A 37 5.64 -13.64 -3.83
C PHE A 37 5.09 -13.83 -5.26
N PRO A 38 3.79 -13.59 -5.51
CA PRO A 38 3.12 -13.86 -6.79
C PRO A 38 3.45 -12.77 -7.83
N ARG A 39 4.70 -12.70 -8.28
CA ARG A 39 5.22 -11.64 -9.16
C ARG A 39 4.45 -11.53 -10.47
N GLU A 40 4.21 -12.66 -11.13
CA GLU A 40 3.47 -12.68 -12.41
C GLU A 40 2.05 -12.12 -12.25
N THR A 41 1.37 -12.49 -11.17
CA THR A 41 0.03 -11.96 -10.85
C THR A 41 0.07 -10.45 -10.62
N VAL A 42 1.07 -9.95 -9.89
CA VAL A 42 1.25 -8.50 -9.65
C VAL A 42 1.52 -7.75 -10.96
N GLU A 43 2.34 -8.29 -11.85
CA GLU A 43 2.58 -7.72 -13.18
C GLU A 43 1.32 -7.68 -14.05
N LYS A 44 0.47 -8.71 -13.97
CA LYS A 44 -0.84 -8.71 -14.63
C LYS A 44 -1.77 -7.67 -14.04
N MET A 45 -1.83 -7.55 -12.69
CA MET A 45 -2.60 -6.50 -12.02
C MET A 45 -2.14 -5.09 -12.43
N ALA A 46 -0.83 -4.88 -12.56
CA ALA A 46 -0.28 -3.61 -13.04
C ALA A 46 -0.77 -3.27 -14.46
N LYS A 47 -0.73 -4.22 -15.39
CA LYS A 47 -1.23 -4.06 -16.77
C LYS A 47 -2.72 -3.71 -16.82
N HIS A 48 -3.51 -4.18 -15.87
CA HIS A 48 -4.94 -3.85 -15.74
C HIS A 48 -5.20 -2.57 -14.93
N GLY A 49 -4.16 -1.87 -14.47
CA GLY A 49 -4.28 -0.63 -13.71
C GLY A 49 -4.72 -0.79 -12.25
N PHE A 50 -4.67 -2.00 -11.68
CA PHE A 50 -5.13 -2.27 -10.31
C PHE A 50 -4.22 -1.63 -9.26
N MET A 51 -2.96 -1.33 -9.62
CA MET A 51 -2.00 -0.71 -8.71
C MET A 51 -2.25 0.79 -8.49
N GLY A 52 -3.10 1.42 -9.30
CA GLY A 52 -3.37 2.85 -9.24
C GLY A 52 -4.85 3.23 -9.30
N ILE A 53 -5.77 2.37 -8.84
CA ILE A 53 -7.23 2.58 -8.96
C ILE A 53 -7.67 3.96 -8.45
N PRO A 54 -7.37 4.39 -7.20
CA PRO A 54 -7.84 5.68 -6.69
C PRO A 54 -6.90 6.85 -7.05
N VAL A 55 -5.76 6.57 -7.65
CA VAL A 55 -4.77 7.60 -7.98
C VAL A 55 -5.26 8.45 -9.14
N PRO A 56 -5.20 9.79 -9.07
CA PRO A 56 -5.59 10.67 -10.18
C PRO A 56 -4.85 10.36 -11.48
N LYS A 57 -5.53 10.57 -12.61
CA LYS A 57 -4.98 10.30 -13.95
C LYS A 57 -3.71 11.10 -14.25
N GLU A 58 -3.58 12.30 -13.70
CA GLU A 58 -2.39 13.14 -13.84
C GLU A 58 -1.12 12.50 -13.25
N TYR A 59 -1.27 11.59 -12.27
CA TYR A 59 -0.18 10.79 -11.70
C TYR A 59 -0.16 9.34 -12.23
N GLY A 60 -0.86 9.06 -13.32
CA GLY A 60 -0.81 7.77 -14.00
C GLY A 60 -1.78 6.72 -13.46
N GLY A 61 -2.67 7.08 -12.54
CA GLY A 61 -3.70 6.21 -12.00
C GLY A 61 -4.98 6.17 -12.83
N GLN A 62 -5.98 5.44 -12.32
CA GLN A 62 -7.28 5.29 -12.98
C GLN A 62 -8.26 6.43 -12.64
N GLY A 63 -8.05 7.14 -11.54
CA GLY A 63 -8.91 8.23 -11.06
C GLY A 63 -10.29 7.75 -10.62
N CYS A 64 -10.41 6.49 -10.20
CA CYS A 64 -11.64 5.94 -9.66
C CYS A 64 -11.83 6.35 -8.19
N ASP A 65 -13.03 6.15 -7.68
CA ASP A 65 -13.35 6.44 -6.29
C ASP A 65 -12.83 5.35 -5.31
N PRO A 66 -12.82 5.64 -4.00
CA PRO A 66 -12.39 4.67 -2.99
C PRO A 66 -13.24 3.39 -2.95
N LEU A 67 -14.53 3.45 -3.33
CA LEU A 67 -15.40 2.27 -3.36
C LEU A 67 -14.92 1.28 -4.42
N THR A 68 -14.56 1.76 -5.61
CA THR A 68 -13.99 0.94 -6.68
C THR A 68 -12.70 0.25 -6.20
N TYR A 69 -11.83 0.97 -5.49
CA TYR A 69 -10.61 0.39 -4.92
C TYR A 69 -10.90 -0.72 -3.90
N ILE A 70 -11.82 -0.47 -2.97
CA ILE A 70 -12.18 -1.47 -1.94
C ILE A 70 -12.80 -2.71 -2.56
N MET A 71 -13.63 -2.57 -3.61
CA MET A 71 -14.18 -3.72 -4.34
C MET A 71 -13.07 -4.56 -5.00
N CYS A 72 -12.02 -3.95 -5.53
CA CYS A 72 -10.87 -4.69 -6.05
C CYS A 72 -10.20 -5.53 -4.94
N VAL A 73 -9.90 -4.91 -3.79
CA VAL A 73 -9.32 -5.60 -2.64
C VAL A 73 -10.23 -6.72 -2.15
N GLU A 74 -11.54 -6.49 -2.09
CA GLU A 74 -12.54 -7.49 -1.69
C GLU A 74 -12.52 -8.71 -2.63
N GLU A 75 -12.64 -8.51 -3.94
CA GLU A 75 -12.73 -9.62 -4.90
C GLU A 75 -11.41 -10.42 -4.97
N LEU A 76 -10.26 -9.75 -4.91
CA LEU A 76 -8.97 -10.43 -4.83
C LEU A 76 -8.83 -11.25 -3.54
N SER A 77 -9.22 -10.67 -2.38
CA SER A 77 -9.08 -11.31 -1.07
C SER A 77 -10.01 -12.50 -0.88
N LYS A 78 -11.17 -12.55 -1.55
CA LYS A 78 -12.07 -13.73 -1.55
C LYS A 78 -11.38 -14.98 -2.07
N VAL A 79 -10.42 -14.80 -2.97
CA VAL A 79 -9.70 -15.87 -3.64
C VAL A 79 -8.32 -16.10 -3.01
N CYS A 80 -7.59 -15.02 -2.74
CA CYS A 80 -6.25 -15.08 -2.15
C CYS A 80 -6.01 -13.82 -1.29
N GLY A 81 -5.97 -14.00 0.03
CA GLY A 81 -5.73 -12.91 0.98
C GLY A 81 -4.39 -12.21 0.74
N THR A 82 -3.35 -12.97 0.38
CA THR A 82 -2.02 -12.44 0.03
C THR A 82 -2.11 -11.45 -1.13
N THR A 83 -2.81 -11.80 -2.21
CA THR A 83 -2.94 -10.92 -3.38
C THR A 83 -3.72 -9.64 -3.04
N GLY A 84 -4.79 -9.75 -2.26
CA GLY A 84 -5.56 -8.59 -1.83
C GLY A 84 -4.74 -7.66 -0.94
N VAL A 85 -3.97 -8.18 0.01
CA VAL A 85 -3.14 -7.36 0.91
C VAL A 85 -1.96 -6.70 0.19
N ILE A 86 -1.42 -7.31 -0.87
CA ILE A 86 -0.39 -6.68 -1.71
C ILE A 86 -0.90 -5.36 -2.29
N VAL A 87 -2.07 -5.37 -2.92
CA VAL A 87 -2.71 -4.17 -3.49
C VAL A 87 -3.08 -3.17 -2.39
N SER A 88 -3.63 -3.67 -1.29
CA SER A 88 -4.01 -2.83 -0.15
C SER A 88 -2.83 -2.07 0.43
N ALA A 89 -1.74 -2.74 0.78
CA ALA A 89 -0.56 -2.12 1.35
C ALA A 89 0.13 -1.16 0.37
N HIS A 90 0.22 -1.55 -0.89
CA HIS A 90 0.79 -0.71 -1.94
C HIS A 90 0.04 0.61 -2.09
N THR A 91 -1.28 0.56 -2.17
CA THR A 91 -2.12 1.73 -2.45
C THR A 91 -2.36 2.58 -1.21
N SER A 92 -2.91 2.00 -0.13
CA SER A 92 -3.34 2.77 1.04
C SER A 92 -2.22 3.12 2.01
N LEU A 93 -1.14 2.33 2.04
CA LEU A 93 -0.05 2.54 3.00
C LEU A 93 1.20 3.16 2.37
N CYS A 94 1.40 3.01 1.05
CA CYS A 94 2.55 3.62 0.38
C CYS A 94 2.15 4.81 -0.50
N ILE A 95 1.22 4.64 -1.44
CA ILE A 95 0.82 5.73 -2.35
C ILE A 95 0.10 6.85 -1.61
N ASP A 96 -0.90 6.53 -0.79
CA ASP A 96 -1.75 7.51 -0.14
C ASP A 96 -0.98 8.50 0.77
N PRO A 97 -0.03 8.08 1.61
CA PRO A 97 0.81 9.03 2.35
C PRO A 97 1.62 9.98 1.45
N ILE A 98 2.13 9.50 0.31
CA ILE A 98 2.85 10.37 -0.63
C ILE A 98 1.89 11.36 -1.29
N MET A 99 0.69 10.90 -1.64
CA MET A 99 -0.36 11.78 -2.21
C MET A 99 -0.80 12.85 -1.21
N THR A 100 -0.92 12.50 0.07
CA THR A 100 -1.43 13.39 1.12
C THR A 100 -0.37 14.38 1.59
N PHE A 101 0.86 13.93 1.81
CA PHE A 101 1.90 14.70 2.49
C PHE A 101 3.09 15.07 1.59
N GLY A 102 3.23 14.44 0.43
CA GLY A 102 4.36 14.67 -0.47
C GLY A 102 4.25 15.98 -1.25
N THR A 103 5.41 16.54 -1.59
CA THR A 103 5.50 17.66 -2.53
C THR A 103 5.14 17.20 -3.95
N GLU A 104 4.85 18.14 -4.85
CA GLU A 104 4.55 17.82 -6.25
C GLU A 104 5.71 17.07 -6.94
N GLU A 105 6.95 17.41 -6.58
CA GLU A 105 8.12 16.71 -7.08
C GLU A 105 8.16 15.26 -6.58
N GLN A 106 7.90 15.02 -5.30
CA GLN A 106 7.83 13.69 -4.71
C GLN A 106 6.69 12.87 -5.31
N LYS A 107 5.51 13.46 -5.51
CA LYS A 107 4.39 12.79 -6.18
C LYS A 107 4.76 12.34 -7.58
N LYS A 108 5.33 13.21 -8.40
CA LYS A 108 5.78 12.86 -9.76
C LYS A 108 6.86 11.78 -9.76
N LYS A 109 7.80 11.85 -8.82
CA LYS A 109 8.93 10.92 -8.73
C LYS A 109 8.51 9.53 -8.26
N TYR A 110 7.61 9.44 -7.29
CA TYR A 110 7.27 8.19 -6.62
C TYR A 110 5.89 7.65 -6.97
N VAL A 111 4.84 8.49 -6.99
CA VAL A 111 3.47 8.02 -7.23
C VAL A 111 3.29 7.55 -8.66
N VAL A 112 3.83 8.26 -9.65
CA VAL A 112 3.66 7.89 -11.07
C VAL A 112 4.12 6.45 -11.35
N PRO A 113 5.35 6.05 -11.03
CA PRO A 113 5.77 4.66 -11.27
C PRO A 113 5.05 3.64 -10.37
N LEU A 114 4.63 4.01 -9.16
CA LEU A 114 3.81 3.15 -8.29
C LEU A 114 2.42 2.92 -8.89
N ALA A 115 1.72 3.98 -9.28
CA ALA A 115 0.38 3.90 -9.85
C ALA A 115 0.31 3.10 -11.15
N LYS A 116 1.39 3.14 -11.95
CA LYS A 116 1.54 2.31 -13.15
C LYS A 116 1.94 0.87 -12.86
N GLY A 117 2.33 0.55 -11.62
CA GLY A 117 2.84 -0.76 -11.25
C GLY A 117 4.25 -1.06 -11.79
N GLU A 118 4.99 -0.05 -12.22
CA GLU A 118 6.42 -0.14 -12.58
C GLU A 118 7.29 -0.34 -11.36
N LYS A 119 6.80 0.14 -10.19
CA LYS A 119 7.39 -0.02 -8.86
C LYS A 119 6.35 -0.50 -7.88
N LEU A 120 6.82 -1.22 -6.85
CA LEU A 120 6.00 -1.72 -5.76
C LEU A 120 6.29 -0.94 -4.47
N GLY A 121 5.23 -0.65 -3.70
CA GLY A 121 5.33 0.06 -2.44
C GLY A 121 5.19 -0.83 -1.21
N ALA A 122 5.85 -0.43 -0.12
CA ALA A 122 5.74 -1.03 1.20
C ALA A 122 5.67 0.04 2.30
N PHE A 123 5.19 -0.37 3.49
CA PHE A 123 5.03 0.50 4.65
C PHE A 123 5.63 -0.14 5.90
N GLY A 124 6.64 0.47 6.46
CA GLY A 124 7.36 0.02 7.64
C GLY A 124 6.95 0.80 8.89
N LEU A 125 5.95 0.30 9.62
CA LEU A 125 5.54 0.82 10.93
C LEU A 125 5.97 -0.10 12.06
N THR A 126 5.49 -1.35 12.03
CA THR A 126 5.61 -2.33 13.11
C THR A 126 7.06 -2.70 13.41
N GLU A 127 7.39 -2.78 14.69
CA GLU A 127 8.68 -3.23 15.22
C GLU A 127 8.52 -4.43 16.14
N PRO A 128 9.56 -5.20 16.43
CA PRO A 128 9.50 -6.32 17.37
C PRO A 128 8.96 -5.93 18.76
N GLY A 129 9.20 -4.70 19.20
CA GLY A 129 8.73 -4.16 20.49
C GLY A 129 7.55 -3.18 20.39
N ALA A 130 7.04 -2.89 19.19
CA ALA A 130 6.01 -1.88 18.96
C ALA A 130 5.01 -2.35 17.91
N GLY A 131 3.93 -2.94 18.34
CA GLY A 131 2.78 -3.36 17.53
C GLY A 131 1.62 -2.40 17.71
N THR A 132 0.65 -2.76 18.56
CA THR A 132 -0.51 -1.91 18.90
C THR A 132 -0.10 -0.55 19.47
N ASP A 133 0.94 -0.53 20.30
CA ASP A 133 1.58 0.70 20.73
C ASP A 133 2.58 1.21 19.68
N ALA A 134 2.06 1.84 18.64
CA ALA A 134 2.89 2.42 17.57
C ALA A 134 3.76 3.59 18.06
N GLN A 135 3.41 4.25 19.18
CA GLN A 135 4.23 5.30 19.79
C GLN A 135 5.50 4.74 20.45
N GLY A 136 5.51 3.45 20.77
CA GLY A 136 6.70 2.73 21.26
C GLY A 136 7.75 2.44 20.18
N CYS A 137 7.59 2.96 18.95
CA CYS A 137 8.56 2.83 17.86
C CYS A 137 9.94 3.33 18.29
N GLN A 138 10.99 2.58 17.97
CA GLN A 138 12.37 2.88 18.34
C GLN A 138 13.29 3.15 17.14
N THR A 139 12.84 2.85 15.93
CA THR A 139 13.59 3.20 14.71
C THR A 139 13.86 4.69 14.67
N LYS A 140 15.12 5.08 14.54
CA LYS A 140 15.57 6.47 14.52
C LYS A 140 15.93 6.89 13.11
N ALA A 141 15.65 8.15 12.78
CA ALA A 141 16.17 8.83 11.60
C ALA A 141 17.01 10.03 12.09
N VAL A 142 18.29 10.04 11.76
CA VAL A 142 19.21 11.13 12.12
C VAL A 142 19.65 11.81 10.84
N LEU A 143 19.54 13.15 10.80
CA LEU A 143 20.02 13.93 9.67
C LEU A 143 21.56 14.00 9.72
N ASP A 144 22.22 13.57 8.66
CA ASP A 144 23.66 13.66 8.45
C ASP A 144 23.93 14.36 7.11
N GLY A 145 24.33 15.62 7.19
CA GLY A 145 24.41 16.47 6.01
C GLY A 145 23.03 16.75 5.42
N ASP A 146 22.80 16.26 4.20
CA ASP A 146 21.54 16.36 3.45
C ASP A 146 20.79 15.00 3.34
N GLU A 147 21.27 13.97 4.04
CA GLU A 147 20.69 12.63 4.04
C GLU A 147 20.17 12.22 5.43
N TRP A 148 19.07 11.42 5.45
CA TRP A 148 18.58 10.81 6.66
C TRP A 148 19.14 9.40 6.84
N VAL A 149 19.86 9.17 7.95
CA VAL A 149 20.37 7.85 8.33
C VAL A 149 19.35 7.16 9.23
N LEU A 150 18.79 6.04 8.72
CA LEU A 150 17.81 5.23 9.44
C LEU A 150 18.51 4.09 10.21
N ASN A 151 18.21 3.99 11.52
CA ASN A 151 18.70 2.91 12.38
C ASN A 151 17.54 2.30 13.16
N GLY A 152 17.26 1.04 12.93
CA GLY A 152 16.18 0.30 13.58
C GLY A 152 15.82 -0.98 12.86
N SER A 153 14.72 -1.61 13.28
CA SER A 153 14.23 -2.85 12.70
C SER A 153 12.71 -2.78 12.57
N LYS A 154 12.20 -3.17 11.42
CA LYS A 154 10.77 -3.30 11.15
C LYS A 154 10.43 -4.75 10.87
N CYS A 155 9.23 -5.21 11.28
CA CYS A 155 8.77 -6.57 11.06
C CYS A 155 7.34 -6.61 10.51
N PHE A 156 6.95 -7.74 9.93
CA PHE A 156 5.64 -7.96 9.30
C PHE A 156 5.30 -6.94 8.20
N ILE A 157 6.30 -6.62 7.37
CA ILE A 157 6.16 -5.60 6.32
C ILE A 157 5.71 -6.26 5.03
N THR A 158 4.43 -6.08 4.68
CA THR A 158 3.87 -6.51 3.39
C THR A 158 4.68 -5.90 2.25
N ASN A 159 5.02 -6.70 1.25
CA ASN A 159 5.90 -6.37 0.13
C ASN A 159 7.37 -6.10 0.51
N GLY A 160 7.77 -6.24 1.80
CA GLY A 160 9.06 -5.79 2.32
C GLY A 160 10.30 -6.43 1.72
N LYS A 161 10.19 -7.57 1.01
CA LYS A 161 11.34 -8.20 0.32
C LYS A 161 11.45 -7.80 -1.15
N VAL A 162 10.39 -7.21 -1.72
CA VAL A 162 10.24 -7.03 -3.18
C VAL A 162 9.86 -5.61 -3.58
N ALA A 163 9.58 -4.73 -2.61
CA ALA A 163 9.22 -3.35 -2.87
C ALA A 163 10.42 -2.50 -3.33
N ASP A 164 10.13 -1.49 -4.12
CA ASP A 164 11.09 -0.49 -4.60
C ASP A 164 11.04 0.82 -3.81
N VAL A 165 9.86 1.11 -3.21
CA VAL A 165 9.59 2.32 -2.44
C VAL A 165 9.04 1.96 -1.08
N TYR A 166 9.61 2.53 -0.03
CA TYR A 166 9.21 2.29 1.35
C TYR A 166 8.80 3.59 2.02
N ILE A 167 7.64 3.59 2.65
CA ILE A 167 7.29 4.57 3.68
C ILE A 167 7.76 3.99 5.02
N VAL A 168 8.65 4.66 5.70
CA VAL A 168 9.18 4.20 6.99
C VAL A 168 8.85 5.20 8.08
N ILE A 169 8.16 4.76 9.11
CA ILE A 169 7.91 5.56 10.31
C ILE A 169 9.13 5.47 11.22
N ALA A 170 9.72 6.62 11.53
CA ALA A 170 10.91 6.71 12.37
C ALA A 170 10.88 7.96 13.25
N ILE A 171 11.59 7.91 14.37
CA ILE A 171 11.73 9.02 15.30
C ILE A 171 12.83 9.95 14.79
N THR A 172 12.49 11.22 14.54
CA THR A 172 13.45 12.26 14.11
C THR A 172 13.91 13.15 15.27
N SER A 173 13.19 13.15 16.41
CA SER A 173 13.50 13.94 17.60
C SER A 173 13.07 13.18 18.87
N LEU A 174 13.87 13.23 19.92
CA LEU A 174 13.50 12.66 21.23
C LEU A 174 12.46 13.49 22.00
N SER A 175 12.10 14.67 21.51
CA SER A 175 11.12 15.53 22.16
C SER A 175 9.67 15.17 21.82
N LEU A 176 9.32 13.88 21.88
CA LEU A 176 7.93 13.43 21.77
C LEU A 176 7.05 13.90 22.93
N ILE A 177 7.63 14.45 24.01
CA ILE A 177 6.93 15.00 25.18
C ILE A 177 5.88 16.09 24.77
N HIS A 178 6.08 16.77 23.66
CA HIS A 178 5.17 17.83 23.19
C HIS A 178 4.13 17.37 22.16
N ILE A 179 4.20 16.12 21.68
CA ILE A 179 3.26 15.59 20.69
C ILE A 179 2.19 14.69 21.34
N SER A 180 2.42 14.22 22.57
CA SER A 180 1.57 13.25 23.26
C SER A 180 0.74 13.82 24.41
N GLU A 181 0.63 15.12 24.58
CA GLU A 181 -0.35 15.69 25.52
C GLU A 181 -1.74 15.63 24.87
N PRO A 182 -2.64 14.72 25.32
CA PRO A 182 -4.04 14.86 24.98
C PRO A 182 -4.52 16.17 25.61
N THR A 183 -4.85 17.16 24.76
CA THR A 183 -5.61 18.31 25.24
C THR A 183 -6.90 17.81 25.86
N ARG A 184 -6.91 17.67 27.17
CA ARG A 184 -8.15 17.53 27.95
C ARG A 184 -8.85 18.88 27.89
N HIS A 185 -9.89 18.95 27.10
CA HIS A 185 -10.96 19.95 27.25
C HIS A 185 -12.26 19.22 27.53
#